data_3220108fa098e52ac79d49887a34e7af
#
_entry.id   3220108fa098e52ac79d49887a34e7af
#
_cell.length_a   1.000
_cell.length_b   1.000
_cell.length_c   1.000
_cell.angle_alpha   90.00
_cell.angle_beta   90.00
_cell.angle_gamma   90.00
#
_symmetry.space_group_name_H-M   'P 1'
#
loop_
_entity.id
_entity.type
_entity.pdbx_description
1 polymer ?
#
loop_
_entity_poly.entity_id
_entity_poly.type
_entity_poly.pdbx_seq_one_letter_code
_entity_poly.pdbx_strand_id
1 'polypeptide(L)'
;MSIIAGNPDLHAECRPRVGCFDGHSPRLNERVIDDQWTGYLAEYTELIRIPPVRFAKIFGGSLRQFSKQPMSSLPQASERLARLCEEYGIDTLYVNAPYFMPFLMLVRSFAKLPLRFMVIAHSVASARWLTTWLSCAPWITEQDLLLASTESCRQALVNLSPRYAHAHKIPLCIDTLLAAEPVRPLAGKRLLSIGRLEEVKNVHVLLEAMAEIKQRVPDTVLTIAGEYTGSLQEADRYKERLEALVAEYRLEQAVEFTGPVHGSEKDRLFRESRLLVNLSTDPGETFGFNLLEAKAHGLPVVCTNWDGFRELLVDGEDGFFVQVDWSGELPKIDLDGLVSSCTEVLLDEKLHGNLSQGARRNALMYDYRTIMPQIRRLLNAPLGQIAGEAEETALLESSMRTLNKIYHCSLLEATGCLSESPLSVLDWQPQGDTGEWMRRVKPLIQRFAGRNHHAHV
;
A
#
# COMPACT_ATOMS: atom_id res chain seq x y z
N MET A 1 -17.96 14.93 27.13
CA MET A 1 -18.71 15.17 25.88
C MET A 1 -18.46 16.61 25.48
N SER A 2 -17.52 16.86 24.62
CA SER A 2 -17.31 18.17 23.97
C SER A 2 -17.20 17.86 22.49
N ILE A 3 -18.26 18.20 21.77
CA ILE A 3 -18.35 18.11 20.32
C ILE A 3 -17.25 19.00 19.77
N ILE A 4 -16.27 18.43 19.07
CA ILE A 4 -15.30 19.17 18.29
C ILE A 4 -16.07 19.77 17.13
N ALA A 5 -16.58 20.99 17.35
CA ALA A 5 -17.10 21.84 16.29
C ALA A 5 -15.95 22.09 15.32
N GLY A 6 -16.11 21.69 14.06
CA GLY A 6 -15.19 21.99 13.00
C GLY A 6 -14.94 23.49 12.98
N ASN A 7 -13.69 23.89 12.96
CA ASN A 7 -13.27 25.28 12.93
C ASN A 7 -13.75 25.89 11.59
N PRO A 8 -14.68 26.86 11.59
CA PRO A 8 -15.24 27.45 10.37
C PRO A 8 -14.26 28.30 9.57
N ASP A 9 -13.07 28.62 10.15
CA ASP A 9 -12.08 29.48 9.50
C ASP A 9 -11.22 28.79 8.43
N LEU A 10 -11.36 27.48 8.23
CA LEU A 10 -10.64 26.73 7.19
C LEU A 10 -11.14 27.00 5.76
N HIS A 11 -12.25 27.72 5.59
CA HIS A 11 -12.87 27.95 4.26
C HIS A 11 -12.41 29.22 3.54
N ALA A 12 -11.65 30.10 4.15
CA ALA A 12 -11.23 31.38 3.57
C ALA A 12 -9.87 31.37 2.84
N GLU A 13 -9.04 30.33 3.06
CA GLU A 13 -7.77 30.19 2.36
C GLU A 13 -7.95 29.55 0.98
N CYS A 14 -7.25 30.10 -0.03
CA CYS A 14 -7.21 29.53 -1.37
C CYS A 14 -6.85 28.05 -1.32
N ARG A 15 -7.69 27.19 -1.88
CA ARG A 15 -7.42 25.74 -1.94
C ARG A 15 -6.26 25.50 -2.91
N PRO A 16 -5.23 24.71 -2.55
CA PRO A 16 -4.17 24.39 -3.48
C PRO A 16 -4.73 23.64 -4.69
N ARG A 17 -4.24 23.99 -5.87
CA ARG A 17 -4.68 23.41 -7.14
C ARG A 17 -3.79 22.23 -7.50
N VAL A 18 -4.39 21.05 -7.63
CA VAL A 18 -3.66 19.79 -7.83
C VAL A 18 -4.19 19.07 -9.06
N GLY A 19 -3.33 18.87 -10.06
CA GLY A 19 -3.62 17.95 -11.15
C GLY A 19 -3.56 16.51 -10.65
N CYS A 20 -4.51 15.69 -11.04
CA CYS A 20 -4.54 14.27 -10.71
C CYS A 20 -4.54 13.43 -11.98
N PHE A 21 -3.62 12.48 -12.07
CA PHE A 21 -3.64 11.49 -13.13
C PHE A 21 -4.82 10.54 -12.92
N ASP A 22 -5.81 10.64 -13.79
CA ASP A 22 -7.00 9.78 -13.77
C ASP A 22 -6.70 8.43 -14.45
N GLY A 23 -5.70 7.73 -13.92
CA GLY A 23 -5.30 6.41 -14.38
C GLY A 23 -6.08 5.34 -13.65
N HIS A 24 -7.00 4.67 -14.35
CA HIS A 24 -7.72 3.56 -13.76
C HIS A 24 -6.80 2.35 -13.62
N SER A 25 -6.62 1.85 -12.40
CA SER A 25 -6.10 0.50 -12.21
C SER A 25 -7.08 -0.50 -12.85
N PRO A 26 -6.59 -1.52 -13.57
CA PRO A 26 -7.45 -2.60 -14.06
C PRO A 26 -8.10 -3.41 -12.92
N ARG A 27 -7.57 -3.30 -11.70
CA ARG A 27 -8.08 -3.99 -10.51
C ARG A 27 -9.10 -3.12 -9.80
N LEU A 28 -10.34 -3.60 -9.70
CA LEU A 28 -11.46 -2.87 -9.10
C LEU A 28 -11.17 -2.40 -7.67
N ASN A 29 -10.55 -3.26 -6.85
CA ASN A 29 -10.24 -2.93 -5.46
C ASN A 29 -9.23 -1.77 -5.31
N GLU A 30 -8.15 -1.78 -6.12
CA GLU A 30 -7.16 -0.70 -6.12
C GLU A 30 -7.80 0.61 -6.58
N ARG A 31 -8.67 0.57 -7.57
CA ARG A 31 -9.42 1.72 -8.08
C ARG A 31 -10.34 2.32 -7.02
N VAL A 32 -11.08 1.50 -6.28
CA VAL A 32 -12.00 1.97 -5.24
C VAL A 32 -11.23 2.71 -4.14
N ILE A 33 -10.09 2.18 -3.70
CA ILE A 33 -9.26 2.83 -2.68
C ILE A 33 -8.68 4.15 -3.18
N ASP A 34 -8.18 4.20 -4.41
CA ASP A 34 -7.61 5.42 -5.00
C ASP A 34 -8.70 6.48 -5.23
N ASP A 35 -9.86 6.10 -5.74
CA ASP A 35 -11.00 6.99 -5.91
C ASP A 35 -11.50 7.55 -4.58
N GLN A 36 -11.54 6.75 -3.52
CA GLN A 36 -11.94 7.17 -2.17
C GLN A 36 -10.92 8.16 -1.60
N TRP A 37 -9.62 7.86 -1.68
CA TRP A 37 -8.57 8.73 -1.18
C TRP A 37 -8.53 10.06 -1.95
N THR A 38 -8.63 10.04 -3.28
CA THR A 38 -8.69 11.25 -4.11
C THR A 38 -9.99 12.02 -3.88
N GLY A 39 -11.09 11.35 -3.50
CA GLY A 39 -12.32 11.98 -3.04
C GLY A 39 -12.09 12.83 -1.79
N TYR A 40 -11.41 12.28 -0.78
CA TYR A 40 -11.04 13.03 0.43
C TYR A 40 -10.10 14.20 0.11
N LEU A 41 -9.12 13.99 -0.77
CA LEU A 41 -8.22 15.06 -1.20
C LEU A 41 -8.98 16.21 -1.87
N ALA A 42 -10.01 15.91 -2.67
CA ALA A 42 -10.83 16.91 -3.36
C ALA A 42 -11.64 17.81 -2.40
N GLU A 43 -11.90 17.37 -1.16
CA GLU A 43 -12.52 18.23 -0.16
C GLU A 43 -11.59 19.34 0.34
N TYR A 44 -10.27 19.13 0.27
CA TYR A 44 -9.23 20.04 0.78
C TYR A 44 -8.43 20.75 -0.31
N THR A 45 -8.62 20.38 -1.57
CA THR A 45 -7.91 20.94 -2.74
C THR A 45 -8.88 21.21 -3.88
N GLU A 46 -8.45 22.01 -4.85
CA GLU A 46 -9.05 22.04 -6.18
C GLU A 46 -8.42 20.91 -7.01
N LEU A 47 -9.03 19.72 -6.95
CA LEU A 47 -8.50 18.55 -7.63
C LEU A 47 -8.97 18.50 -9.09
N ILE A 48 -8.02 18.56 -10.02
CA ILE A 48 -8.26 18.54 -11.47
C ILE A 48 -7.91 17.18 -12.02
N ARG A 49 -8.92 16.40 -12.40
CA ARG A 49 -8.72 15.07 -12.99
C ARG A 49 -8.29 15.20 -14.45
N ILE A 50 -7.11 14.71 -14.77
CA ILE A 50 -6.53 14.78 -16.11
C ILE A 50 -6.61 13.40 -16.76
N PRO A 51 -7.30 13.27 -17.92
CA PRO A 51 -7.48 11.97 -18.56
C PRO A 51 -6.16 11.31 -18.98
N PRO A 52 -6.03 9.96 -18.91
CA PRO A 52 -4.81 9.23 -19.25
C PRO A 52 -4.28 9.52 -20.65
N VAL A 53 -5.16 9.74 -21.61
CA VAL A 53 -4.78 10.08 -22.99
C VAL A 53 -3.96 11.38 -23.07
N ARG A 54 -4.17 12.33 -22.15
CA ARG A 54 -3.42 13.58 -22.09
C ARG A 54 -1.97 13.31 -21.66
N PHE A 55 -1.77 12.41 -20.70
CA PHE A 55 -0.44 11.98 -20.28
C PHE A 55 0.28 11.20 -21.38
N ALA A 56 -0.41 10.28 -22.06
CA ALA A 56 0.17 9.57 -23.18
C ALA A 56 0.66 10.54 -24.31
N LYS A 57 -0.07 11.63 -24.53
CA LYS A 57 0.32 12.67 -25.52
C LYS A 57 1.63 13.37 -25.14
N ILE A 58 1.98 13.51 -23.85
CA ILE A 58 3.28 14.05 -23.45
C ILE A 58 4.39 13.25 -24.12
N PHE A 59 4.27 11.93 -24.15
CA PHE A 59 5.25 10.99 -24.69
C PHE A 59 5.01 10.64 -26.18
N GLY A 60 4.26 11.48 -26.91
CA GLY A 60 3.98 11.23 -28.33
C GLY A 60 2.97 10.11 -28.59
N GLY A 61 2.15 9.76 -27.60
CA GLY A 61 1.14 8.72 -27.67
C GLY A 61 1.60 7.33 -27.19
N SER A 62 2.91 7.13 -27.01
CA SER A 62 3.45 5.85 -26.56
C SER A 62 4.66 6.02 -25.67
N LEU A 63 4.50 5.71 -24.37
CA LEU A 63 5.61 5.68 -23.42
C LEU A 63 6.67 4.65 -23.86
N ARG A 64 6.27 3.52 -24.40
CA ARG A 64 7.19 2.49 -24.90
C ARG A 64 8.07 2.99 -26.05
N GLN A 65 7.54 3.81 -26.93
CA GLN A 65 8.35 4.41 -28.00
C GLN A 65 9.28 5.49 -27.46
N PHE A 66 8.78 6.35 -26.58
CA PHE A 66 9.57 7.35 -25.89
C PHE A 66 10.75 6.73 -25.14
N SER A 67 10.55 5.65 -24.41
CA SER A 67 11.60 4.97 -23.63
C SER A 67 12.74 4.39 -24.46
N LYS A 68 12.52 4.13 -25.77
CA LYS A 68 13.57 3.65 -26.67
C LYS A 68 14.54 4.74 -27.12
N GLN A 69 14.05 5.97 -27.25
CA GLN A 69 14.85 7.11 -27.71
C GLN A 69 14.49 8.38 -26.92
N PRO A 70 14.65 8.36 -25.60
CA PRO A 70 14.14 9.45 -24.76
C PRO A 70 14.86 10.76 -25.03
N MET A 71 16.19 10.77 -25.25
CA MET A 71 16.96 12.00 -25.45
C MET A 71 16.49 12.83 -26.65
N SER A 72 16.20 12.20 -27.78
CA SER A 72 15.70 12.91 -28.97
C SER A 72 14.27 13.42 -28.83
N SER A 73 13.50 12.81 -27.92
CA SER A 73 12.08 13.12 -27.70
C SER A 73 11.83 14.07 -26.51
N LEU A 74 12.86 14.29 -25.67
CA LEU A 74 12.74 15.14 -24.47
C LEU A 74 12.29 16.58 -24.76
N PRO A 75 12.84 17.32 -25.75
CA PRO A 75 12.41 18.70 -26.02
C PRO A 75 10.91 18.81 -26.27
N GLN A 76 10.38 17.92 -27.11
CA GLN A 76 8.96 17.91 -27.45
C GLN A 76 8.08 17.45 -26.26
N ALA A 77 8.55 16.47 -25.48
CA ALA A 77 7.83 16.04 -24.29
C ALA A 77 7.77 17.15 -23.24
N SER A 78 8.85 17.91 -23.10
CA SER A 78 8.94 19.08 -22.21
C SER A 78 7.95 20.17 -22.56
N GLU A 79 7.86 20.55 -23.83
CA GLU A 79 6.87 21.52 -24.30
C GLU A 79 5.44 21.04 -24.05
N ARG A 80 5.17 19.75 -24.27
CA ARG A 80 3.83 19.19 -24.04
C ARG A 80 3.46 19.16 -22.57
N LEU A 81 4.41 18.82 -21.68
CA LEU A 81 4.18 18.86 -20.23
C LEU A 81 3.95 20.30 -19.76
N ALA A 82 4.76 21.28 -20.22
CA ALA A 82 4.58 22.69 -19.89
C ALA A 82 3.19 23.19 -20.31
N ARG A 83 2.79 22.94 -21.56
CA ARG A 83 1.46 23.30 -22.06
C ARG A 83 0.32 22.64 -21.25
N LEU A 84 0.51 21.41 -20.83
CA LEU A 84 -0.49 20.74 -19.98
C LEU A 84 -0.61 21.45 -18.63
N CYS A 85 0.50 21.81 -18.00
CA CYS A 85 0.48 22.56 -16.74
C CYS A 85 -0.20 23.93 -16.91
N GLU A 86 0.10 24.65 -17.98
CA GLU A 86 -0.53 25.95 -18.31
C GLU A 86 -2.03 25.80 -18.58
N GLU A 87 -2.42 24.85 -19.43
CA GLU A 87 -3.82 24.60 -19.80
C GLU A 87 -4.70 24.32 -18.58
N TYR A 88 -4.20 23.51 -17.63
CA TYR A 88 -4.93 23.19 -16.42
C TYR A 88 -4.62 24.14 -15.26
N GLY A 89 -3.66 25.06 -15.41
CA GLY A 89 -3.24 26.00 -14.37
C GLY A 89 -2.75 25.31 -13.12
N ILE A 90 -1.93 24.25 -13.27
CA ILE A 90 -1.42 23.43 -12.17
C ILE A 90 0.08 23.60 -12.01
N ASP A 91 0.52 23.63 -10.78
CA ASP A 91 1.92 23.58 -10.36
C ASP A 91 2.25 22.35 -9.51
N THR A 92 1.24 21.56 -9.20
CA THR A 92 1.35 20.31 -8.45
C THR A 92 0.59 19.21 -9.16
N LEU A 93 1.22 18.04 -9.30
CA LEU A 93 0.65 16.88 -9.99
C LEU A 93 0.73 15.65 -9.07
N TYR A 94 -0.44 15.16 -8.65
CA TYR A 94 -0.56 13.85 -8.00
C TYR A 94 -0.48 12.74 -9.05
N VAL A 95 0.48 11.83 -8.87
CA VAL A 95 0.71 10.72 -9.79
C VAL A 95 0.74 9.41 -9.02
N ASN A 96 -0.27 8.58 -9.23
CA ASN A 96 -0.30 7.19 -8.77
C ASN A 96 -0.18 6.24 -9.97
N ALA A 97 0.89 6.41 -10.74
CA ALA A 97 1.13 5.63 -11.95
C ALA A 97 2.63 5.28 -12.08
N PRO A 98 3.06 4.14 -11.51
CA PRO A 98 4.47 3.74 -11.43
C PRO A 98 5.22 3.81 -12.77
N TYR A 99 4.54 3.45 -13.87
CA TYR A 99 5.16 3.47 -15.18
C TYR A 99 5.46 4.87 -15.72
N PHE A 100 4.64 5.86 -15.39
CA PHE A 100 4.79 7.22 -15.89
C PHE A 100 5.69 8.07 -15.01
N MET A 101 5.73 7.80 -13.71
CA MET A 101 6.43 8.63 -12.74
C MET A 101 7.88 8.95 -13.11
N PRO A 102 8.77 7.99 -13.40
CA PRO A 102 10.17 8.30 -13.68
C PRO A 102 10.34 9.17 -14.93
N PHE A 103 9.51 8.93 -15.94
CA PHE A 103 9.58 9.67 -17.20
C PHE A 103 9.00 11.08 -17.06
N LEU A 104 7.94 11.26 -16.29
CA LEU A 104 7.40 12.59 -15.99
C LEU A 104 8.42 13.43 -15.19
N MET A 105 9.07 12.83 -14.21
CA MET A 105 10.11 13.49 -13.41
C MET A 105 11.33 13.84 -14.27
N LEU A 106 11.74 12.92 -15.15
CA LEU A 106 12.79 13.19 -16.14
C LEU A 106 12.44 14.38 -17.04
N VAL A 107 11.23 14.39 -17.63
CA VAL A 107 10.78 15.47 -18.51
C VAL A 107 10.70 16.81 -17.77
N ARG A 108 10.18 16.83 -16.54
CA ARG A 108 10.17 18.01 -15.67
C ARG A 108 11.58 18.54 -15.43
N SER A 109 12.52 17.67 -15.07
CA SER A 109 13.89 18.05 -14.75
C SER A 109 14.61 18.62 -15.99
N PHE A 110 14.45 17.98 -17.14
CA PHE A 110 14.99 18.49 -18.42
C PHE A 110 14.43 19.86 -18.77
N ALA A 111 13.13 20.07 -18.60
CA ALA A 111 12.46 21.32 -18.92
C ALA A 111 12.62 22.41 -17.84
N LYS A 112 13.20 22.08 -16.68
CA LYS A 112 13.29 22.97 -15.49
C LYS A 112 11.94 23.57 -15.09
N LEU A 113 10.86 22.77 -15.24
CA LEU A 113 9.51 23.23 -14.94
C LEU A 113 9.30 23.36 -13.43
N PRO A 114 8.69 24.47 -12.95
CA PRO A 114 8.30 24.63 -11.56
C PRO A 114 7.06 23.79 -11.26
N LEU A 115 7.20 22.49 -11.36
CA LEU A 115 6.15 21.50 -11.15
C LEU A 115 6.55 20.57 -10.00
N ARG A 116 5.71 20.50 -8.98
CA ARG A 116 5.83 19.58 -7.86
C ARG A 116 5.11 18.26 -8.19
N PHE A 117 5.74 17.14 -7.89
CA PHE A 117 5.04 15.87 -7.86
C PHE A 117 4.59 15.55 -6.44
N MET A 118 3.35 15.12 -6.30
CA MET A 118 2.85 14.49 -5.08
C MET A 118 2.68 13.00 -5.35
N VAL A 119 3.31 12.17 -4.53
CA VAL A 119 3.36 10.72 -4.72
C VAL A 119 3.15 10.03 -3.39
N ILE A 120 2.29 9.01 -3.38
CA ILE A 120 2.14 8.13 -2.23
C ILE A 120 2.96 6.86 -2.45
N ALA A 121 3.81 6.53 -1.51
CA ALA A 121 4.52 5.26 -1.50
C ALA A 121 3.61 4.17 -0.96
N HIS A 122 2.82 3.56 -1.84
CA HIS A 122 1.96 2.43 -1.49
C HIS A 122 2.74 1.15 -1.22
N SER A 123 3.93 1.04 -1.77
CA SER A 123 4.86 -0.05 -1.53
C SER A 123 6.26 0.40 -1.93
N VAL A 124 7.27 -0.14 -1.29
CA VAL A 124 8.67 0.05 -1.69
C VAL A 124 9.31 -1.27 -2.10
N ALA A 125 9.03 -2.34 -1.38
CA ALA A 125 9.67 -3.64 -1.56
C ALA A 125 9.07 -4.52 -2.67
N SER A 126 7.88 -4.22 -3.17
CA SER A 126 7.34 -4.98 -4.30
C SER A 126 8.15 -4.70 -5.57
N ALA A 127 8.30 -5.70 -6.43
CA ALA A 127 9.15 -5.64 -7.63
C ALA A 127 8.89 -4.39 -8.49
N ARG A 128 7.63 -4.10 -8.74
CA ARG A 128 7.20 -2.97 -9.55
C ARG A 128 7.55 -1.62 -8.92
N TRP A 129 7.26 -1.45 -7.64
CA TRP A 129 7.52 -0.22 -6.94
C TRP A 129 9.00 0.01 -6.70
N LEU A 130 9.73 -1.04 -6.37
CA LEU A 130 11.19 -0.96 -6.20
C LEU A 130 11.86 -0.42 -7.48
N THR A 131 11.52 -1.00 -8.64
CA THR A 131 12.02 -0.52 -9.94
C THR A 131 11.65 0.94 -10.17
N THR A 132 10.42 1.32 -9.84
CA THR A 132 9.94 2.70 -9.97
C THR A 132 10.73 3.65 -9.10
N TRP A 133 10.90 3.36 -7.81
CA TRP A 133 11.65 4.23 -6.89
C TRP A 133 13.10 4.38 -7.28
N LEU A 134 13.76 3.29 -7.68
CA LEU A 134 15.14 3.37 -8.20
C LEU A 134 15.24 4.27 -9.44
N SER A 135 14.26 4.20 -10.31
CA SER A 135 14.20 5.01 -11.54
C SER A 135 13.85 6.48 -11.27
N CYS A 136 13.09 6.77 -10.22
CA CYS A 136 12.74 8.14 -9.82
C CYS A 136 13.86 8.84 -9.06
N ALA A 137 14.69 8.11 -8.33
CA ALA A 137 15.68 8.69 -7.41
C ALA A 137 16.56 9.79 -8.03
N PRO A 138 17.06 9.70 -9.28
CA PRO A 138 17.86 10.77 -9.89
C PRO A 138 17.09 12.07 -10.10
N TRP A 139 15.75 12.01 -10.21
CA TRP A 139 14.88 13.10 -10.64
C TRP A 139 14.05 13.71 -9.51
N ILE A 140 14.04 13.09 -8.33
CA ILE A 140 13.37 13.60 -7.14
C ILE A 140 14.04 14.89 -6.68
N THR A 141 13.23 15.87 -6.32
CA THR A 141 13.66 17.14 -5.74
C THR A 141 13.06 17.33 -4.34
N GLU A 142 13.65 18.20 -3.53
CA GLU A 142 13.13 18.53 -2.19
C GLU A 142 11.74 19.20 -2.22
N GLN A 143 11.29 19.64 -3.38
CA GLN A 143 9.95 20.24 -3.56
C GLN A 143 8.87 19.16 -3.76
N ASP A 144 9.25 17.95 -4.14
CA ASP A 144 8.31 16.85 -4.34
C ASP A 144 7.74 16.39 -2.99
N LEU A 145 6.44 16.16 -2.95
CA LEU A 145 5.76 15.64 -1.77
C LEU A 145 5.72 14.11 -1.83
N LEU A 146 6.64 13.49 -1.13
CA LEU A 146 6.70 12.05 -0.98
C LEU A 146 5.97 11.67 0.30
N LEU A 147 4.84 10.99 0.19
CA LEU A 147 4.01 10.57 1.29
C LEU A 147 4.19 9.08 1.52
N ALA A 148 4.72 8.70 2.67
CA ALA A 148 4.86 7.30 3.09
C ALA A 148 3.78 6.98 4.13
N SER A 149 3.05 5.90 3.93
CA SER A 149 1.93 5.52 4.80
C SER A 149 2.35 5.10 6.21
N THR A 150 3.59 4.62 6.35
CA THR A 150 4.17 4.14 7.61
C THR A 150 5.61 4.59 7.75
N GLU A 151 6.16 4.53 8.96
CA GLU A 151 7.57 4.83 9.19
C GLU A 151 8.47 3.80 8.53
N SER A 152 8.08 2.52 8.50
CA SER A 152 8.83 1.48 7.79
C SER A 152 8.90 1.80 6.30
N CYS A 153 7.79 2.21 5.69
CA CYS A 153 7.75 2.63 4.29
C CYS A 153 8.62 3.88 4.04
N ARG A 154 8.60 4.87 4.93
CA ARG A 154 9.45 6.06 4.85
C ARG A 154 10.92 5.68 4.95
N GLN A 155 11.28 4.86 5.93
CA GLN A 155 12.66 4.40 6.11
C GLN A 155 13.15 3.59 4.90
N ALA A 156 12.27 2.81 4.31
CA ALA A 156 12.55 2.08 3.10
C ALA A 156 12.97 2.99 1.94
N LEU A 157 12.24 4.07 1.71
CA LEU A 157 12.61 5.07 0.70
C LEU A 157 13.97 5.69 1.01
N VAL A 158 14.21 6.09 2.26
CA VAL A 158 15.49 6.68 2.69
C VAL A 158 16.65 5.71 2.48
N ASN A 159 16.45 4.43 2.75
CA ASN A 159 17.46 3.39 2.54
C ASN A 159 17.76 3.18 1.05
N LEU A 160 16.78 3.40 0.17
CA LEU A 160 17.00 3.31 -1.27
C LEU A 160 17.90 4.43 -1.80
N SER A 161 17.69 5.66 -1.32
CA SER A 161 18.47 6.81 -1.75
C SER A 161 18.34 7.97 -0.75
N PRO A 162 19.45 8.68 -0.43
CA PRO A 162 19.41 9.90 0.36
C PRO A 162 18.48 10.99 -0.21
N ARG A 163 18.20 10.94 -1.50
CA ARG A 163 17.26 11.88 -2.16
C ARG A 163 15.83 11.75 -1.66
N TYR A 164 15.48 10.66 -0.99
CA TYR A 164 14.19 10.45 -0.34
C TYR A 164 14.13 10.90 1.13
N ALA A 165 15.20 11.54 1.64
CA ALA A 165 15.28 11.94 3.06
C ALA A 165 14.15 12.88 3.52
N HIS A 166 13.57 13.66 2.58
CA HIS A 166 12.46 14.56 2.83
C HIS A 166 11.08 13.90 2.77
N ALA A 167 11.00 12.57 2.62
CA ALA A 167 9.73 11.86 2.62
C ALA A 167 8.99 12.05 3.97
N HIS A 168 7.70 12.38 3.88
CA HIS A 168 6.83 12.61 5.02
C HIS A 168 6.08 11.33 5.38
N LYS A 169 6.07 10.99 6.66
CA LYS A 169 5.15 9.97 7.17
C LYS A 169 3.75 10.57 7.26
N ILE A 170 2.89 10.21 6.32
CA ILE A 170 1.47 10.58 6.29
C ILE A 170 0.68 9.31 6.05
N PRO A 171 -0.04 8.79 7.06
CA PRO A 171 -0.77 7.53 6.91
C PRO A 171 -1.91 7.66 5.89
N LEU A 172 -2.28 6.54 5.31
CA LEU A 172 -3.53 6.44 4.57
C LEU A 172 -4.71 6.63 5.53
N CYS A 173 -5.86 6.99 5.00
CA CYS A 173 -7.01 7.37 5.80
C CYS A 173 -8.32 6.81 5.24
N ILE A 174 -9.32 6.76 6.10
CA ILE A 174 -10.70 6.35 5.76
C ILE A 174 -11.69 7.34 6.39
N ASP A 175 -12.96 7.24 6.02
CA ASP A 175 -14.05 7.87 6.75
C ASP A 175 -14.48 6.96 7.92
N THR A 176 -14.05 7.30 9.12
CA THR A 176 -14.36 6.51 10.31
C THR A 176 -15.80 6.69 10.80
N LEU A 177 -16.49 7.73 10.34
CA LEU A 177 -17.90 7.98 10.73
C LEU A 177 -18.87 7.08 10.00
N LEU A 178 -18.54 6.62 8.78
CA LEU A 178 -19.39 5.68 8.05
C LEU A 178 -19.53 4.33 8.77
N ALA A 179 -18.54 3.98 9.61
CA ALA A 179 -18.53 2.77 10.40
C ALA A 179 -19.12 2.94 11.82
N ALA A 180 -19.65 4.12 12.16
CA ALA A 180 -20.02 4.51 13.54
C ALA A 180 -21.34 3.92 14.05
N GLU A 181 -22.01 3.03 13.33
CA GLU A 181 -23.16 2.32 13.88
C GLU A 181 -22.76 1.49 15.11
N PRO A 182 -23.58 1.48 16.17
CA PRO A 182 -23.25 0.74 17.37
C PRO A 182 -23.10 -0.74 17.06
N VAL A 183 -21.98 -1.33 17.53
CA VAL A 183 -21.79 -2.78 17.49
C VAL A 183 -22.90 -3.42 18.33
N ARG A 184 -23.81 -4.14 17.68
CA ARG A 184 -24.69 -5.05 18.40
C ARG A 184 -23.83 -6.24 18.81
N PRO A 185 -23.94 -6.69 20.08
CA PRO A 185 -23.29 -7.93 20.47
C PRO A 185 -23.76 -9.04 19.53
N LEU A 186 -22.85 -9.55 18.70
CA LEU A 186 -23.19 -10.65 17.80
C LEU A 186 -23.20 -11.94 18.60
N ALA A 187 -24.28 -12.68 18.50
CA ALA A 187 -24.43 -14.00 19.15
C ALA A 187 -23.53 -15.07 18.52
N GLY A 188 -22.73 -14.72 17.48
CA GLY A 188 -21.93 -15.66 16.71
C GLY A 188 -20.42 -15.48 16.93
N LYS A 189 -19.69 -16.58 16.79
CA LYS A 189 -18.22 -16.63 16.86
C LYS A 189 -17.62 -16.69 15.46
N ARG A 190 -17.86 -15.63 14.68
CA ARG A 190 -17.38 -15.50 13.29
C ARG A 190 -16.00 -14.86 13.24
N LEU A 191 -15.05 -15.55 12.62
CA LEU A 191 -13.79 -15.00 12.15
C LEU A 191 -13.96 -14.48 10.73
N LEU A 192 -13.28 -13.40 10.38
CA LEU A 192 -13.25 -12.83 9.04
C LEU A 192 -11.81 -12.76 8.53
N SER A 193 -11.58 -13.26 7.34
CA SER A 193 -10.37 -12.96 6.55
C SER A 193 -10.81 -12.28 5.25
N ILE A 194 -10.34 -11.06 5.00
CA ILE A 194 -10.75 -10.27 3.84
C ILE A 194 -9.56 -9.65 3.13
N GLY A 195 -9.47 -9.86 1.81
CA GLY A 195 -8.39 -9.35 0.98
C GLY A 195 -8.14 -10.23 -0.23
N ARG A 196 -7.07 -9.95 -0.97
CA ARG A 196 -6.64 -10.79 -2.09
C ARG A 196 -6.27 -12.20 -1.60
N LEU A 197 -6.67 -13.20 -2.36
CA LEU A 197 -6.34 -14.60 -2.05
C LEU A 197 -5.08 -15.01 -2.84
N GLU A 198 -3.95 -14.90 -2.15
CA GLU A 198 -2.60 -15.22 -2.65
C GLU A 198 -1.83 -15.95 -1.56
N GLU A 199 -0.81 -16.72 -1.94
CA GLU A 199 0.00 -17.47 -0.97
C GLU A 199 0.60 -16.60 0.14
N VAL A 200 1.03 -15.38 -0.21
CA VAL A 200 1.63 -14.43 0.76
C VAL A 200 0.64 -13.86 1.76
N LYS A 201 -0.66 -14.06 1.54
CA LYS A 201 -1.72 -13.71 2.52
C LYS A 201 -1.97 -14.83 3.53
N ASN A 202 -1.35 -15.99 3.34
CA ASN A 202 -1.31 -17.10 4.27
C ASN A 202 -2.68 -17.58 4.77
N VAL A 203 -3.72 -17.52 3.91
CA VAL A 203 -5.07 -18.04 4.26
C VAL A 203 -5.01 -19.55 4.53
N HIS A 204 -4.10 -20.26 3.89
CA HIS A 204 -3.86 -21.69 4.16
C HIS A 204 -3.42 -21.94 5.61
N VAL A 205 -2.59 -21.07 6.21
CA VAL A 205 -2.20 -21.18 7.64
C VAL A 205 -3.40 -20.90 8.54
N LEU A 206 -4.29 -19.99 8.14
CA LEU A 206 -5.53 -19.75 8.90
C LEU A 206 -6.47 -20.96 8.87
N LEU A 207 -6.53 -21.73 7.77
CA LEU A 207 -7.30 -22.96 7.70
C LEU A 207 -6.70 -24.05 8.61
N GLU A 208 -5.37 -24.16 8.68
CA GLU A 208 -4.70 -25.04 9.64
C GLU A 208 -5.07 -24.67 11.09
N ALA A 209 -4.96 -23.38 11.44
CA ALA A 209 -5.36 -22.87 12.75
C ALA A 209 -6.85 -23.11 13.05
N MET A 210 -7.71 -22.97 12.04
CA MET A 210 -9.16 -23.14 12.19
C MET A 210 -9.54 -24.53 12.66
N ALA A 211 -8.79 -25.58 12.27
CA ALA A 211 -8.99 -26.94 12.74
C ALA A 211 -8.86 -27.06 14.28
N GLU A 212 -7.86 -26.39 14.86
CA GLU A 212 -7.66 -26.38 16.31
C GLU A 212 -8.62 -25.40 17.02
N ILE A 213 -8.85 -24.21 16.45
CA ILE A 213 -9.79 -23.23 17.00
C ILE A 213 -11.17 -23.88 17.15
N LYS A 214 -11.62 -24.63 16.14
CA LYS A 214 -12.92 -25.31 16.16
C LYS A 214 -13.02 -26.39 17.21
N GLN A 215 -11.92 -27.07 17.55
CA GLN A 215 -11.89 -28.02 18.67
C GLN A 215 -12.11 -27.34 20.02
N ARG A 216 -11.55 -26.12 20.20
CA ARG A 216 -11.68 -25.36 21.45
C ARG A 216 -12.99 -24.54 21.48
N VAL A 217 -13.49 -24.13 20.33
CA VAL A 217 -14.67 -23.29 20.16
C VAL A 217 -15.54 -23.86 19.01
N PRO A 218 -16.36 -24.89 19.27
CA PRO A 218 -17.03 -25.67 18.23
C PRO A 218 -18.00 -24.92 17.32
N ASP A 219 -18.56 -23.81 17.77
CA ASP A 219 -19.49 -22.95 17.04
C ASP A 219 -18.81 -21.84 16.20
N THR A 220 -17.47 -21.89 16.08
CA THR A 220 -16.72 -20.92 15.27
C THR A 220 -16.96 -21.16 13.79
N VAL A 221 -17.16 -20.05 13.06
CA VAL A 221 -17.27 -20.01 11.59
C VAL A 221 -16.21 -19.03 11.06
N LEU A 222 -15.56 -19.39 9.97
CA LEU A 222 -14.62 -18.54 9.24
C LEU A 222 -15.23 -18.11 7.92
N THR A 223 -15.35 -16.80 7.70
CA THR A 223 -15.68 -16.22 6.39
C THR A 223 -14.41 -15.74 5.71
N ILE A 224 -14.16 -16.21 4.50
CA ILE A 224 -13.05 -15.80 3.64
C ILE A 224 -13.62 -15.02 2.47
N ALA A 225 -13.32 -13.72 2.44
CA ALA A 225 -13.83 -12.80 1.43
C ALA A 225 -12.68 -12.26 0.58
N GLY A 226 -12.73 -12.45 -0.74
CA GLY A 226 -11.71 -11.93 -1.63
C GLY A 226 -11.67 -12.60 -2.98
N GLU A 227 -10.79 -12.06 -3.82
CA GLU A 227 -10.53 -12.53 -5.17
C GLU A 227 -9.18 -13.24 -5.21
N TYR A 228 -9.13 -14.37 -5.93
CA TYR A 228 -7.87 -15.03 -6.25
C TYR A 228 -7.11 -14.20 -7.27
N THR A 229 -5.86 -13.87 -6.97
CA THR A 229 -5.03 -12.97 -7.78
C THR A 229 -3.69 -13.61 -8.16
N GLY A 230 -3.01 -13.03 -9.15
CA GLY A 230 -1.82 -13.59 -9.78
C GLY A 230 -2.10 -14.02 -11.21
N SER A 231 -1.26 -14.88 -11.80
CA SER A 231 -1.58 -15.54 -13.06
C SER A 231 -2.74 -16.53 -12.86
N LEU A 232 -3.46 -16.87 -13.93
CA LEU A 232 -4.55 -17.85 -13.85
C LEU A 232 -4.09 -19.16 -13.19
N GLN A 233 -2.91 -19.64 -13.57
CA GLN A 233 -2.36 -20.87 -13.01
C GLN A 233 -2.03 -20.76 -11.51
N GLU A 234 -1.56 -19.61 -11.03
CA GLU A 234 -1.28 -19.39 -9.60
C GLU A 234 -2.58 -19.28 -8.81
N ALA A 235 -3.56 -18.54 -9.33
CA ALA A 235 -4.87 -18.39 -8.75
C ALA A 235 -5.59 -19.74 -8.61
N ASP A 236 -5.63 -20.55 -9.67
CA ASP A 236 -6.24 -21.87 -9.66
C ASP A 236 -5.54 -22.82 -8.69
N ARG A 237 -4.20 -22.87 -8.71
CA ARG A 237 -3.42 -23.69 -7.77
C ARG A 237 -3.67 -23.31 -6.31
N TYR A 238 -3.74 -22.02 -6.02
CA TYR A 238 -3.98 -21.59 -4.64
C TYR A 238 -5.41 -21.90 -4.21
N LYS A 239 -6.39 -21.75 -5.10
CA LYS A 239 -7.76 -22.15 -4.88
C LYS A 239 -7.87 -23.67 -4.56
N GLU A 240 -7.31 -24.51 -5.41
CA GLU A 240 -7.28 -25.96 -5.21
C GLU A 240 -6.63 -26.34 -3.88
N ARG A 241 -5.54 -25.64 -3.50
CA ARG A 241 -4.88 -25.85 -2.20
C ARG A 241 -5.81 -25.53 -1.03
N LEU A 242 -6.53 -24.41 -1.07
CA LEU A 242 -7.44 -24.02 0.02
C LEU A 242 -8.63 -24.99 0.11
N GLU A 243 -9.20 -25.41 -1.02
CA GLU A 243 -10.28 -26.39 -1.07
C GLU A 243 -9.82 -27.75 -0.52
N ALA A 244 -8.62 -28.19 -0.85
CA ALA A 244 -8.03 -29.42 -0.33
C ALA A 244 -7.85 -29.38 1.21
N LEU A 245 -7.38 -28.24 1.75
CA LEU A 245 -7.23 -28.07 3.20
C LEU A 245 -8.59 -28.05 3.94
N VAL A 246 -9.61 -27.43 3.35
CA VAL A 246 -10.98 -27.47 3.91
C VAL A 246 -11.47 -28.91 4.01
N ALA A 247 -11.26 -29.73 2.98
CA ALA A 247 -11.64 -31.14 2.99
C ALA A 247 -10.79 -31.96 3.96
N GLU A 248 -9.47 -31.76 3.99
CA GLU A 248 -8.53 -32.45 4.87
C GLU A 248 -8.88 -32.25 6.35
N TYR A 249 -9.16 -31.01 6.72
CA TYR A 249 -9.51 -30.64 8.09
C TYR A 249 -11.00 -30.75 8.42
N ARG A 250 -11.82 -31.20 7.46
CA ARG A 250 -13.30 -31.36 7.60
C ARG A 250 -13.99 -30.07 8.05
N LEU A 251 -13.65 -28.98 7.36
CA LEU A 251 -14.12 -27.63 7.68
C LEU A 251 -15.27 -27.16 6.77
N GLU A 252 -15.86 -28.00 5.94
CA GLU A 252 -16.88 -27.64 4.95
C GLU A 252 -18.09 -26.92 5.55
N GLN A 253 -18.43 -27.23 6.81
CA GLN A 253 -19.54 -26.60 7.54
C GLN A 253 -19.11 -25.39 8.37
N ALA A 254 -17.80 -25.09 8.42
CA ALA A 254 -17.23 -24.03 9.24
C ALA A 254 -16.52 -22.93 8.45
N VAL A 255 -16.30 -23.14 7.16
CA VAL A 255 -15.61 -22.19 6.28
C VAL A 255 -16.51 -21.79 5.12
N GLU A 256 -16.66 -20.50 4.92
CA GLU A 256 -17.46 -19.90 3.86
C GLU A 256 -16.57 -19.02 2.98
N PHE A 257 -16.53 -19.26 1.66
CA PHE A 257 -15.90 -18.40 0.67
C PHE A 257 -16.96 -17.54 -0.02
N THR A 258 -16.91 -16.23 0.17
CA THR A 258 -17.90 -15.31 -0.40
C THR A 258 -17.51 -14.75 -1.76
N GLY A 259 -16.24 -14.90 -2.16
CA GLY A 259 -15.70 -14.14 -3.28
C GLY A 259 -15.44 -12.66 -2.92
N PRO A 260 -15.20 -11.80 -3.91
CA PRO A 260 -14.96 -10.37 -3.67
C PRO A 260 -16.24 -9.66 -3.19
N VAL A 261 -16.10 -8.85 -2.14
CA VAL A 261 -17.19 -8.08 -1.53
C VAL A 261 -16.88 -6.58 -1.51
N HIS A 262 -17.91 -5.73 -1.66
CA HIS A 262 -17.76 -4.29 -1.71
C HIS A 262 -18.93 -3.57 -1.02
N GLY A 263 -18.73 -2.29 -0.63
CA GLY A 263 -19.78 -1.43 -0.10
C GLY A 263 -20.49 -2.04 1.10
N SER A 264 -21.81 -2.01 1.09
CA SER A 264 -22.65 -2.47 2.21
C SER A 264 -22.48 -3.95 2.56
N GLU A 265 -22.11 -4.80 1.60
CA GLU A 265 -21.83 -6.21 1.86
C GLU A 265 -20.54 -6.38 2.67
N LYS A 266 -19.50 -5.64 2.30
CA LYS A 266 -18.24 -5.59 3.05
C LYS A 266 -18.46 -5.07 4.47
N ASP A 267 -19.22 -3.97 4.61
CA ASP A 267 -19.57 -3.41 5.92
C ASP A 267 -20.38 -4.40 6.77
N ARG A 268 -21.27 -5.16 6.15
CA ARG A 268 -22.03 -6.22 6.83
C ARG A 268 -21.08 -7.28 7.39
N LEU A 269 -20.10 -7.75 6.62
CA LEU A 269 -19.12 -8.75 7.10
C LEU A 269 -18.33 -8.24 8.28
N PHE A 270 -17.85 -6.99 8.27
CA PHE A 270 -17.19 -6.41 9.43
C PHE A 270 -18.09 -6.37 10.65
N ARG A 271 -19.35 -5.98 10.49
CA ARG A 271 -20.31 -5.91 11.62
C ARG A 271 -20.75 -7.29 12.14
N GLU A 272 -20.82 -8.30 11.28
CA GLU A 272 -21.26 -9.65 11.64
C GLU A 272 -20.10 -10.52 12.15
N SER A 273 -18.88 -10.02 12.11
CA SER A 273 -17.70 -10.76 12.57
C SER A 273 -17.30 -10.35 13.99
N ARG A 274 -16.65 -11.26 14.67
CA ARG A 274 -16.13 -11.05 16.02
C ARG A 274 -14.65 -10.69 16.04
N LEU A 275 -13.92 -11.10 15.00
CA LEU A 275 -12.48 -10.92 14.89
C LEU A 275 -12.07 -10.91 13.43
N LEU A 276 -11.24 -9.94 13.03
CA LEU A 276 -10.51 -9.98 11.76
C LEU A 276 -9.19 -10.72 11.96
N VAL A 277 -8.87 -11.63 11.03
CA VAL A 277 -7.56 -12.28 10.97
C VAL A 277 -6.87 -11.96 9.65
N ASN A 278 -5.67 -11.39 9.71
CA ASN A 278 -4.84 -11.10 8.54
C ASN A 278 -3.41 -11.57 8.77
N LEU A 279 -3.03 -12.64 8.09
CA LEU A 279 -1.72 -13.30 8.24
C LEU A 279 -0.74 -12.93 7.12
N SER A 280 -0.91 -11.76 6.49
CA SER A 280 -0.04 -11.35 5.39
C SER A 280 1.43 -11.30 5.81
N THR A 281 2.28 -11.88 4.96
CA THR A 281 3.73 -11.71 4.95
C THR A 281 4.20 -11.17 3.59
N ASP A 282 3.34 -10.42 2.92
CA ASP A 282 3.61 -9.77 1.65
C ASP A 282 4.59 -8.60 1.86
N PRO A 283 5.78 -8.59 1.23
CA PRO A 283 6.70 -7.45 1.28
C PRO A 283 6.12 -6.14 0.74
N GLY A 284 4.98 -6.21 0.04
CA GLY A 284 4.23 -5.06 -0.42
C GLY A 284 3.16 -4.57 0.56
N GLU A 285 2.98 -5.22 1.70
CA GLU A 285 1.96 -4.86 2.71
C GLU A 285 2.47 -3.74 3.62
N THR A 286 2.53 -2.54 3.10
CA THR A 286 3.10 -1.38 3.81
C THR A 286 2.13 -0.69 4.76
N PHE A 287 0.84 -1.03 4.75
CA PHE A 287 -0.16 -0.37 5.58
C PHE A 287 -1.18 -1.33 6.20
N GLY A 288 -2.00 -2.03 5.41
CA GLY A 288 -3.06 -2.91 5.90
C GLY A 288 -4.43 -2.22 6.00
N PHE A 289 -4.96 -1.83 4.85
CA PHE A 289 -6.22 -1.07 4.77
C PHE A 289 -7.39 -1.80 5.43
N ASN A 290 -7.47 -3.12 5.26
CA ASN A 290 -8.54 -3.95 5.87
C ASN A 290 -8.48 -4.00 7.40
N LEU A 291 -7.27 -3.88 8.00
CA LEU A 291 -7.13 -3.75 9.45
C LEU A 291 -7.78 -2.45 9.94
N LEU A 292 -7.50 -1.35 9.24
CA LEU A 292 -8.04 -0.05 9.59
C LEU A 292 -9.56 -0.02 9.43
N GLU A 293 -10.10 -0.58 8.35
CA GLU A 293 -11.54 -0.70 8.12
C GLU A 293 -12.21 -1.54 9.21
N ALA A 294 -11.64 -2.68 9.57
CA ALA A 294 -12.13 -3.51 10.68
C ALA A 294 -12.17 -2.74 12.00
N LYS A 295 -11.07 -2.05 12.33
CA LYS A 295 -10.97 -1.25 13.56
C LYS A 295 -11.99 -0.11 13.59
N ALA A 296 -12.28 0.54 12.47
CA ALA A 296 -13.32 1.56 12.39
C ALA A 296 -14.71 0.99 12.72
N HIS A 297 -14.98 -0.26 12.33
CA HIS A 297 -16.20 -0.96 12.74
C HIS A 297 -16.15 -1.49 14.19
N GLY A 298 -15.05 -1.28 14.91
CA GLY A 298 -14.84 -1.82 16.25
C GLY A 298 -14.57 -3.32 16.27
N LEU A 299 -14.10 -3.86 15.17
CA LEU A 299 -13.71 -5.27 15.07
C LEU A 299 -12.26 -5.40 15.51
N PRO A 300 -11.96 -6.17 16.58
CA PRO A 300 -10.58 -6.50 16.96
C PRO A 300 -9.83 -7.21 15.84
N VAL A 301 -8.52 -7.11 15.87
CA VAL A 301 -7.66 -7.67 14.82
C VAL A 301 -6.64 -8.64 15.40
N VAL A 302 -6.45 -9.78 14.76
CA VAL A 302 -5.27 -10.64 14.92
C VAL A 302 -4.50 -10.63 13.60
N CYS A 303 -3.26 -10.16 13.64
CA CYS A 303 -2.44 -10.08 12.43
C CYS A 303 -1.00 -10.47 12.70
N THR A 304 -0.26 -10.80 11.63
CA THR A 304 1.18 -11.01 11.72
C THR A 304 1.89 -9.76 12.21
N ASN A 305 2.93 -9.93 13.02
CA ASN A 305 3.85 -8.86 13.39
C ASN A 305 4.73 -8.50 12.18
N TRP A 306 4.11 -7.83 11.20
CA TRP A 306 4.66 -7.60 9.87
C TRP A 306 4.56 -6.14 9.44
N ASP A 307 5.65 -5.58 8.95
CA ASP A 307 5.76 -4.27 8.30
C ASP A 307 4.76 -3.22 8.84
N GLY A 308 3.93 -2.63 7.99
CA GLY A 308 2.99 -1.57 8.35
C GLY A 308 1.92 -1.96 9.39
N PHE A 309 1.65 -3.24 9.58
CA PHE A 309 0.70 -3.69 10.60
C PHE A 309 1.11 -3.28 12.01
N ARG A 310 2.44 -3.20 12.26
CA ARG A 310 2.99 -2.77 13.55
C ARG A 310 2.65 -1.35 13.94
N GLU A 311 2.31 -0.52 12.97
CA GLU A 311 1.92 0.87 13.22
C GLU A 311 0.40 1.04 13.30
N LEU A 312 -0.35 0.09 12.75
CA LEU A 312 -1.80 0.11 12.76
C LEU A 312 -2.42 -0.56 13.97
N LEU A 313 -1.76 -1.57 14.54
CA LEU A 313 -2.25 -2.33 15.67
C LEU A 313 -1.45 -2.00 16.92
N VAL A 314 -2.15 -1.85 18.04
CA VAL A 314 -1.57 -1.72 19.38
C VAL A 314 -1.86 -3.02 20.14
N ASP A 315 -0.82 -3.81 20.35
CA ASP A 315 -0.94 -5.14 20.94
C ASP A 315 -1.62 -5.11 22.31
N GLY A 316 -2.63 -5.94 22.49
CA GLY A 316 -3.44 -6.00 23.70
C GLY A 316 -4.45 -4.86 23.89
N GLU A 317 -4.47 -3.84 23.01
CA GLU A 317 -5.45 -2.75 23.10
C GLU A 317 -6.54 -2.83 22.03
N ASP A 318 -6.20 -3.21 20.81
CA ASP A 318 -7.15 -3.31 19.69
C ASP A 318 -7.02 -4.62 18.90
N GLY A 319 -6.15 -5.52 19.37
CA GLY A 319 -5.93 -6.85 18.81
C GLY A 319 -4.64 -7.46 19.32
N PHE A 320 -4.17 -8.49 18.62
CA PHE A 320 -2.93 -9.20 18.95
C PHE A 320 -2.05 -9.44 17.73
N PHE A 321 -0.73 -9.37 17.93
CA PHE A 321 0.24 -9.81 16.94
C PHE A 321 0.50 -11.31 17.03
N VAL A 322 0.57 -11.93 15.86
CA VAL A 322 1.11 -13.28 15.68
C VAL A 322 2.56 -13.16 15.23
N GLN A 323 3.47 -13.84 15.90
CA GLN A 323 4.88 -13.77 15.59
C GLN A 323 5.20 -14.49 14.27
N VAL A 324 6.22 -14.00 13.59
CA VAL A 324 6.74 -14.58 12.34
C VAL A 324 8.20 -14.97 12.56
N ASP A 325 8.50 -16.25 12.42
CA ASP A 325 9.88 -16.74 12.48
C ASP A 325 10.55 -16.64 11.10
N TRP A 326 11.72 -16.01 11.09
CA TRP A 326 12.56 -15.80 9.91
C TRP A 326 13.86 -16.62 9.92
N SER A 327 13.98 -17.56 10.81
CA SER A 327 15.17 -18.43 10.88
C SER A 327 15.35 -19.33 9.66
N GLY A 328 14.25 -19.57 8.91
CA GLY A 328 14.23 -20.36 7.68
C GLY A 328 14.34 -19.55 6.38
N GLU A 329 14.17 -20.23 5.24
CA GLU A 329 14.17 -19.62 3.91
C GLU A 329 12.88 -18.81 3.62
N LEU A 330 11.78 -19.16 4.28
CA LEU A 330 10.47 -18.51 4.16
C LEU A 330 9.97 -18.11 5.54
N PRO A 331 9.19 -17.02 5.64
CA PRO A 331 8.56 -16.63 6.89
C PRO A 331 7.62 -17.75 7.39
N LYS A 332 7.73 -18.11 8.64
CA LYS A 332 6.88 -19.09 9.31
C LYS A 332 6.06 -18.41 10.39
N ILE A 333 4.76 -18.54 10.30
CA ILE A 333 3.82 -17.96 11.25
C ILE A 333 3.71 -18.85 12.47
N ASP A 334 3.69 -18.25 13.66
CA ASP A 334 3.44 -18.95 14.93
C ASP A 334 1.97 -19.40 15.00
N LEU A 335 1.76 -20.69 14.71
CA LEU A 335 0.42 -21.29 14.67
C LEU A 335 -0.21 -21.35 16.07
N ASP A 336 0.58 -21.69 17.09
CA ASP A 336 0.09 -21.83 18.47
C ASP A 336 -0.35 -20.46 19.03
N GLY A 337 0.44 -19.42 18.77
CA GLY A 337 0.10 -18.04 19.10
C GLY A 337 -1.16 -17.56 18.39
N LEU A 338 -1.33 -17.89 17.11
CA LEU A 338 -2.54 -17.58 16.34
C LEU A 338 -3.77 -18.24 16.94
N VAL A 339 -3.71 -19.55 17.20
CA VAL A 339 -4.81 -20.32 17.80
C VAL A 339 -5.17 -19.76 19.18
N SER A 340 -4.17 -19.48 20.00
CA SER A 340 -4.38 -18.93 21.35
C SER A 340 -5.07 -17.57 21.30
N SER A 341 -4.54 -16.62 20.52
CA SER A 341 -5.10 -15.27 20.40
C SER A 341 -6.54 -15.29 19.86
N CYS A 342 -6.80 -16.07 18.83
CA CYS A 342 -8.17 -16.20 18.28
C CYS A 342 -9.12 -16.81 19.32
N THR A 343 -8.72 -17.87 19.99
CA THR A 343 -9.55 -18.56 20.99
C THR A 343 -9.88 -17.66 22.17
N GLU A 344 -8.90 -16.92 22.68
CA GLU A 344 -9.08 -16.00 23.80
C GLU A 344 -10.11 -14.92 23.47
N VAL A 345 -9.97 -14.26 22.32
CA VAL A 345 -10.92 -13.21 21.86
C VAL A 345 -12.32 -13.78 21.61
N LEU A 346 -12.42 -15.04 21.15
CA LEU A 346 -13.71 -15.70 20.91
C LEU A 346 -14.43 -16.10 22.21
N LEU A 347 -13.72 -16.40 23.27
CA LEU A 347 -14.28 -16.91 24.53
C LEU A 347 -14.47 -15.85 25.61
N ASP A 348 -13.60 -14.84 25.67
CA ASP A 348 -13.65 -13.79 26.69
C ASP A 348 -14.41 -12.56 26.16
N GLU A 349 -15.67 -12.41 26.61
CA GLU A 349 -16.53 -11.26 26.25
C GLU A 349 -15.98 -9.94 26.74
N LYS A 350 -15.35 -9.91 27.91
CA LYS A 350 -14.78 -8.69 28.49
C LYS A 350 -13.56 -8.23 27.68
N LEU A 351 -12.67 -9.17 27.37
CA LEU A 351 -11.52 -8.91 26.51
C LEU A 351 -11.97 -8.40 25.15
N HIS A 352 -12.88 -9.10 24.49
CA HIS A 352 -13.43 -8.66 23.20
C HIS A 352 -14.00 -7.25 23.27
N GLY A 353 -14.78 -6.93 24.31
CA GLY A 353 -15.35 -5.59 24.50
C GLY A 353 -14.28 -4.50 24.64
N ASN A 354 -13.22 -4.79 25.42
CA ASN A 354 -12.08 -3.87 25.59
C ASN A 354 -11.33 -3.64 24.25
N LEU A 355 -11.01 -4.71 23.55
CA LEU A 355 -10.33 -4.64 22.24
C LEU A 355 -11.19 -3.91 21.20
N SER A 356 -12.50 -4.13 21.20
CA SER A 356 -13.44 -3.44 20.30
C SER A 356 -13.47 -1.93 20.56
N GLN A 357 -13.45 -1.50 21.81
CA GLN A 357 -13.38 -0.07 22.17
C GLN A 357 -12.03 0.52 21.78
N GLY A 358 -10.93 -0.22 21.99
CA GLY A 358 -9.59 0.16 21.58
C GLY A 358 -9.51 0.34 20.06
N ALA A 359 -10.04 -0.63 19.31
CA ALA A 359 -10.07 -0.60 17.85
C ALA A 359 -10.74 0.68 17.32
N ARG A 360 -11.94 1.02 17.82
CA ARG A 360 -12.64 2.26 17.43
C ARG A 360 -11.85 3.50 17.78
N ARG A 361 -11.33 3.59 19.00
CA ARG A 361 -10.55 4.73 19.46
C ARG A 361 -9.32 4.96 18.59
N ASN A 362 -8.58 3.88 18.31
CA ASN A 362 -7.33 3.96 17.56
C ASN A 362 -7.58 4.21 16.06
N ALA A 363 -8.70 3.76 15.50
CA ALA A 363 -9.08 4.07 14.12
C ALA A 363 -9.31 5.57 13.87
N LEU A 364 -9.77 6.34 14.86
CA LEU A 364 -10.02 7.79 14.72
C LEU A 364 -8.77 8.58 14.35
N MET A 365 -7.58 8.10 14.69
CA MET A 365 -6.31 8.75 14.31
C MET A 365 -6.09 8.73 12.78
N TYR A 366 -6.77 7.84 12.08
CA TYR A 366 -6.69 7.65 10.63
C TYR A 366 -7.92 8.19 9.90
N ASP A 367 -8.73 9.02 10.56
CA ASP A 367 -9.84 9.70 9.89
C ASP A 367 -9.31 10.72 8.87
N TYR A 368 -9.91 10.75 7.68
CA TYR A 368 -9.45 11.64 6.63
C TYR A 368 -9.53 13.13 7.05
N ARG A 369 -10.44 13.49 7.95
CA ARG A 369 -10.56 14.85 8.48
C ARG A 369 -9.38 15.25 9.37
N THR A 370 -8.64 14.26 9.86
CA THR A 370 -7.39 14.44 10.63
C THR A 370 -6.17 14.43 9.69
N ILE A 371 -6.18 13.62 8.66
CA ILE A 371 -5.03 13.41 7.77
C ILE A 371 -4.96 14.44 6.65
N MET A 372 -6.05 14.72 5.95
CA MET A 372 -6.05 15.62 4.78
C MET A 372 -5.62 17.07 5.09
N PRO A 373 -5.91 17.66 6.25
CA PRO A 373 -5.35 18.96 6.62
C PRO A 373 -3.82 19.00 6.69
N GLN A 374 -3.18 17.88 7.01
CA GLN A 374 -1.71 17.78 7.03
C GLN A 374 -1.16 17.85 5.59
N ILE A 375 -1.78 17.12 4.67
CA ILE A 375 -1.43 17.15 3.24
C ILE A 375 -1.64 18.56 2.67
N ARG A 376 -2.79 19.19 2.96
CA ARG A 376 -3.06 20.57 2.54
C ARG A 376 -1.98 21.55 2.99
N ARG A 377 -1.49 21.43 4.25
CA ARG A 377 -0.39 22.28 4.75
C ARG A 377 0.89 22.10 3.96
N LEU A 378 1.23 20.85 3.60
CA LEU A 378 2.40 20.56 2.77
C LEU A 378 2.24 21.11 1.34
N LEU A 379 1.04 21.04 0.78
CA LEU A 379 0.72 21.57 -0.54
C LEU A 379 0.82 23.09 -0.60
N ASN A 380 0.52 23.79 0.49
CA ASN A 380 0.62 25.26 0.57
C ASN A 380 2.07 25.78 0.72
N ALA A 381 3.05 24.89 0.91
CA ALA A 381 4.45 25.31 0.91
C ALA A 381 4.83 25.87 -0.47
N PRO A 382 5.52 27.05 -0.52
CA PRO A 382 5.88 27.67 -1.78
C PRO A 382 6.80 26.76 -2.60
N LEU A 383 6.62 26.80 -3.93
CA LEU A 383 7.55 26.19 -4.86
C LEU A 383 8.79 27.08 -4.97
N GLY A 384 9.96 26.54 -4.67
CA GLY A 384 11.23 27.19 -4.93
C GLY A 384 11.60 27.07 -6.43
N GLN A 385 12.65 27.77 -6.83
CA GLN A 385 13.22 27.55 -8.16
C GLN A 385 13.92 26.18 -8.20
N ILE A 386 13.64 25.39 -9.23
CA ILE A 386 14.39 24.16 -9.48
C ILE A 386 15.79 24.60 -9.93
N ALA A 387 16.78 24.44 -9.06
CA ALA A 387 18.16 24.76 -9.38
C ALA A 387 18.62 23.87 -10.55
N GLY A 388 19.07 24.49 -11.61
CA GLY A 388 19.62 23.81 -12.76
C GLY A 388 21.05 24.26 -12.97
N GLU A 389 22.04 23.43 -12.70
CA GLU A 389 23.45 23.70 -12.99
C GLU A 389 23.99 22.76 -14.08
N ALA A 390 25.09 23.19 -14.69
CA ALA A 390 25.73 22.56 -15.85
C ALA A 390 26.24 21.11 -15.64
N GLU A 391 26.29 20.63 -14.40
CA GLU A 391 26.55 19.22 -14.07
C GLU A 391 25.42 18.27 -14.52
N GLU A 392 24.26 18.83 -14.89
CA GLU A 392 23.06 18.06 -15.20
C GLU A 392 23.14 17.23 -16.47
N THR A 393 23.91 17.62 -17.50
CA THR A 393 23.92 16.84 -18.75
C THR A 393 24.62 15.49 -18.56
N ALA A 394 25.76 15.48 -17.87
CA ALA A 394 26.45 14.22 -17.55
C ALA A 394 25.65 13.35 -16.57
N LEU A 395 24.99 13.98 -15.58
CA LEU A 395 24.08 13.32 -14.67
C LEU A 395 22.86 12.78 -15.41
N LEU A 396 22.30 13.55 -16.33
CA LEU A 396 21.18 13.17 -17.17
C LEU A 396 21.52 11.95 -18.02
N GLU A 397 22.66 11.94 -18.73
CA GLU A 397 23.10 10.81 -19.54
C GLU A 397 23.40 9.58 -18.70
N SER A 398 24.04 9.74 -17.54
CA SER A 398 24.32 8.66 -16.60
C SER A 398 23.03 8.07 -16.03
N SER A 399 22.09 8.94 -15.62
CA SER A 399 20.80 8.52 -15.08
C SER A 399 19.91 7.90 -16.15
N MET A 400 19.99 8.36 -17.40
CA MET A 400 19.28 7.72 -18.52
C MET A 400 19.82 6.33 -18.82
N ARG A 401 21.13 6.13 -18.75
CA ARG A 401 21.72 4.79 -18.87
C ARG A 401 21.26 3.87 -17.74
N THR A 402 21.22 4.39 -16.53
CA THR A 402 20.72 3.67 -15.35
C THR A 402 19.23 3.36 -15.49
N LEU A 403 18.42 4.32 -15.88
CA LEU A 403 16.98 4.14 -16.11
C LEU A 403 16.71 3.04 -17.16
N ASN A 404 17.39 3.10 -18.30
CA ASN A 404 17.28 2.08 -19.34
C ASN A 404 17.72 0.70 -18.83
N LYS A 405 18.81 0.65 -18.07
CA LYS A 405 19.29 -0.59 -17.46
C LYS A 405 18.25 -1.17 -16.49
N ILE A 406 17.68 -0.35 -15.60
CA ILE A 406 16.69 -0.78 -14.63
C ILE A 406 15.40 -1.26 -15.32
N TYR A 407 14.93 -0.58 -16.36
CA TYR A 407 13.74 -0.97 -17.11
C TYR A 407 13.88 -2.24 -17.94
N HIS A 408 15.10 -2.59 -18.34
CA HIS A 408 15.40 -3.75 -19.17
C HIS A 408 16.10 -4.89 -18.43
N CYS A 409 16.53 -4.66 -17.18
CA CYS A 409 17.09 -5.69 -16.32
C CYS A 409 15.99 -6.42 -15.55
N SER A 410 16.25 -7.68 -15.20
CA SER A 410 15.46 -8.35 -14.18
C SER A 410 15.59 -7.60 -12.84
N LEU A 411 14.57 -7.65 -12.00
CA LEU A 411 14.64 -7.04 -10.67
C LEU A 411 15.86 -7.53 -9.87
N LEU A 412 16.25 -8.79 -10.08
CA LEU A 412 17.40 -9.39 -9.43
C LEU A 412 18.71 -8.72 -9.83
N GLU A 413 18.86 -8.38 -11.11
CA GLU A 413 20.04 -7.65 -11.61
C GLU A 413 20.02 -6.19 -11.12
N ALA A 414 18.86 -5.57 -11.08
CA ALA A 414 18.70 -4.22 -10.55
C ALA A 414 19.04 -4.15 -9.06
N THR A 415 18.60 -5.11 -8.25
CA THR A 415 18.91 -5.19 -6.81
C THR A 415 20.36 -5.60 -6.54
N GLY A 416 20.95 -6.43 -7.39
CA GLY A 416 22.38 -6.80 -7.32
C GLY A 416 23.32 -5.64 -7.64
N CYS A 417 22.84 -4.58 -8.29
CA CYS A 417 23.61 -3.36 -8.53
C CYS A 417 23.63 -2.40 -7.32
N LEU A 418 22.83 -2.67 -6.30
CA LEU A 418 22.77 -1.88 -5.07
C LEU A 418 23.55 -2.64 -3.99
N SER A 419 24.67 -2.09 -3.59
CA SER A 419 25.53 -2.67 -2.54
C SER A 419 24.84 -2.77 -1.18
N GLU A 420 23.78 -1.99 -0.99
CA GLU A 420 22.96 -2.03 0.21
C GLU A 420 21.53 -2.34 -0.24
N SER A 421 21.07 -3.50 0.14
CA SER A 421 19.79 -3.99 -0.32
C SER A 421 18.65 -3.09 0.10
N PRO A 422 17.80 -2.67 -0.85
CA PRO A 422 16.54 -2.01 -0.56
C PRO A 422 15.59 -2.85 0.32
N LEU A 423 15.97 -4.02 0.67
CA LEU A 423 15.24 -4.98 1.48
C LEU A 423 15.49 -4.84 2.97
N SER A 424 16.39 -3.96 3.38
CA SER A 424 16.42 -3.35 4.71
C SER A 424 15.13 -2.54 5.01
N VAL A 425 14.22 -2.61 4.07
CA VAL A 425 12.88 -2.06 4.11
C VAL A 425 11.99 -2.69 5.14
N LEU A 426 12.09 -3.94 5.28
CA LEU A 426 11.44 -4.64 6.35
C LEU A 426 12.25 -4.26 7.58
N ASP A 427 11.66 -3.78 8.61
CA ASP A 427 12.23 -3.31 9.88
C ASP A 427 13.12 -4.36 10.60
N TRP A 428 13.66 -5.23 9.82
CA TRP A 428 14.50 -6.35 10.09
C TRP A 428 15.92 -5.95 9.73
N GLN A 429 16.46 -5.03 10.50
CA GLN A 429 17.89 -4.90 10.48
C GLN A 429 18.49 -6.16 11.12
N PRO A 430 19.05 -7.06 10.34
CA PRO A 430 19.83 -8.13 10.94
C PRO A 430 20.94 -7.44 11.71
N GLN A 431 20.99 -7.67 12.99
CA GLN A 431 22.23 -7.50 13.72
C GLN A 431 23.16 -8.56 13.17
N GLY A 432 23.86 -8.30 12.06
CA GLY A 432 24.76 -9.26 11.42
C GLY A 432 24.88 -9.12 9.90
N ASP A 433 25.57 -10.05 9.29
CA ASP A 433 25.98 -10.08 7.90
C ASP A 433 24.83 -9.84 6.91
N THR A 434 24.93 -8.75 6.14
CA THR A 434 24.01 -8.41 5.04
C THR A 434 23.87 -9.55 4.01
N GLY A 435 24.88 -10.41 3.86
CA GLY A 435 24.85 -11.58 3.01
C GLY A 435 23.87 -12.66 3.47
N GLU A 436 23.68 -12.84 4.77
CA GLU A 436 22.73 -13.80 5.32
C GLU A 436 21.30 -13.32 5.10
N TRP A 437 21.07 -12.03 5.32
CA TRP A 437 19.79 -11.42 5.11
C TRP A 437 19.37 -11.42 3.64
N MET A 438 20.29 -11.13 2.71
CA MET A 438 20.06 -11.28 1.27
C MET A 438 19.66 -12.71 0.87
N ARG A 439 20.26 -13.72 1.50
CA ARG A 439 19.89 -15.13 1.26
C ARG A 439 18.48 -15.44 1.71
N ARG A 440 17.98 -14.82 2.79
CA ARG A 440 16.63 -15.02 3.29
C ARG A 440 15.56 -14.32 2.44
N VAL A 441 15.86 -13.13 1.99
CA VAL A 441 14.87 -12.29 1.27
C VAL A 441 14.95 -12.47 -0.24
N LYS A 442 16.09 -12.89 -0.78
CA LYS A 442 16.26 -13.18 -2.21
C LYS A 442 15.22 -14.14 -2.79
N PRO A 443 14.84 -15.27 -2.12
CA PRO A 443 13.78 -16.14 -2.60
C PRO A 443 12.40 -15.46 -2.64
N LEU A 444 12.11 -14.58 -1.67
CA LEU A 444 10.86 -13.80 -1.66
C LEU A 444 10.80 -12.86 -2.86
N ILE A 445 11.89 -12.16 -3.15
CA ILE A 445 11.95 -11.25 -4.31
C ILE A 445 11.88 -12.01 -5.61
N GLN A 446 12.59 -13.12 -5.74
CA GLN A 446 12.52 -13.97 -6.93
C GLN A 446 11.10 -14.44 -7.20
N ARG A 447 10.38 -14.83 -6.14
CA ARG A 447 8.98 -15.23 -6.23
C ARG A 447 8.07 -14.08 -6.71
N PHE A 448 8.32 -12.85 -6.27
CA PHE A 448 7.57 -11.66 -6.69
C PHE A 448 8.00 -11.16 -8.07
N ALA A 449 9.28 -11.19 -8.41
CA ALA A 449 9.80 -10.81 -9.72
C ALA A 449 9.25 -11.70 -10.83
N GLY A 450 9.15 -13.00 -10.59
CA GLY A 450 8.58 -13.96 -11.54
C GLY A 450 7.12 -13.69 -11.89
N ARG A 451 6.33 -13.19 -10.93
CA ARG A 451 4.90 -12.88 -11.14
C ARG A 451 4.66 -11.66 -12.04
N ASN A 452 5.57 -10.68 -12.03
CA ASN A 452 5.41 -9.44 -12.79
C ASN A 452 5.82 -9.59 -14.27
N HIS A 453 6.58 -10.60 -14.66
CA HIS A 453 6.96 -10.82 -16.06
C HIS A 453 5.83 -11.36 -16.91
N HIS A 454 4.84 -12.04 -16.35
CA HIS A 454 3.72 -12.62 -17.09
C HIS A 454 2.48 -11.72 -17.22
N ALA A 455 2.44 -10.58 -16.57
CA ALA A 455 1.30 -9.65 -16.62
C ALA A 455 1.34 -8.65 -17.79
N HIS A 456 2.30 -8.79 -18.72
CA HIS A 456 2.53 -7.81 -19.80
C HIS A 456 2.88 -8.48 -21.16
N VAL A 457 2.31 -9.63 -21.46
CA VAL A 457 2.27 -10.14 -22.85
C VAL A 457 0.86 -10.00 -23.39
#